data_3b2242b4a43addae8f879a584f0a1139
#
_entry.id   3b2242b4a43addae8f879a584f0a1139
#
_cell.length_a   1.000
_cell.length_b   1.000
_cell.length_c   1.000
_cell.angle_alpha   90.00
_cell.angle_beta   90.00
_cell.angle_gamma   90.00
#
_symmetry.space_group_name_H-M   'P 1'
#
loop_
_entity.id
_entity.type
_entity.pdbx_description
1 polymer ?
#
loop_
_entity_poly.entity_id
_entity_poly.type
_entity_poly.pdbx_seq_one_letter_code
_entity_poly.pdbx_strand_id
1 'polypeptide(L)'
;MKRFKYSYFLLIILIIQSCTTRPPENPDNLCLIFKEKRSWYKAVIKSEKRWKIPPYVLMSFVHQESSFQADAKPDREKILGFIPWFRPSSAVGYSQALTKTWEDYKDETGNTRASRKDFADSADFIGWYASKGYYQGFERTDARSLYLAYHEGYTGFERKTYRKKQWLIKVADRVQARSTKYQKQYWGCEKDLKLSLIHI
;
A
#
# COMPACT_ATOMS: atom_id res chain seq x y z
N MET A 1 -14.85 58.38 -25.24
CA MET A 1 -15.08 57.62 -24.02
C MET A 1 -15.17 56.13 -24.38
N LYS A 2 -14.04 55.39 -24.31
CA LYS A 2 -13.97 53.95 -24.58
C LYS A 2 -14.22 53.22 -23.27
N ARG A 3 -15.35 52.55 -23.16
CA ARG A 3 -15.69 51.67 -22.05
C ARG A 3 -14.76 50.45 -22.12
N PHE A 4 -13.82 50.37 -21.20
CA PHE A 4 -13.00 49.18 -20.93
C PHE A 4 -13.95 48.10 -20.41
N LYS A 5 -14.32 47.16 -21.27
CA LYS A 5 -14.90 45.90 -20.83
C LYS A 5 -13.78 45.12 -20.14
N TYR A 6 -13.67 45.25 -18.84
CA TYR A 6 -12.93 44.27 -18.03
C TYR A 6 -13.71 42.99 -18.17
N SER A 7 -13.33 42.25 -19.18
CA SER A 7 -13.59 40.83 -19.27
C SER A 7 -13.20 40.25 -17.93
N TYR A 8 -14.16 39.73 -17.20
CA TYR A 8 -13.97 38.89 -16.04
C TYR A 8 -13.30 37.59 -16.52
N PHE A 9 -12.03 37.71 -16.85
CA PHE A 9 -11.10 36.62 -16.75
C PHE A 9 -10.89 36.42 -15.24
N LEU A 10 -12.03 36.23 -14.58
CA LEU A 10 -12.05 35.70 -13.25
C LEU A 10 -11.39 34.34 -13.41
N LEU A 11 -10.10 34.36 -13.11
CA LEU A 11 -9.32 33.25 -12.65
C LEU A 11 -10.27 32.31 -11.89
N ILE A 12 -10.83 31.36 -12.60
CA ILE A 12 -11.17 30.09 -12.02
C ILE A 12 -9.81 29.51 -11.67
N ILE A 13 -9.29 29.93 -10.53
CA ILE A 13 -8.37 29.11 -9.76
C ILE A 13 -9.18 27.84 -9.54
N LEU A 14 -9.08 26.93 -10.48
CA LEU A 14 -9.27 25.54 -10.26
C LEU A 14 -8.33 25.25 -9.09
N ILE A 15 -8.88 25.33 -7.89
CA ILE A 15 -8.34 24.65 -6.74
C ILE A 15 -8.43 23.19 -7.19
N ILE A 16 -7.39 22.76 -7.91
CA ILE A 16 -7.05 21.38 -8.07
C ILE A 16 -6.79 21.00 -6.60
N GLN A 17 -7.86 20.59 -5.92
CA GLN A 17 -7.71 19.77 -4.74
C GLN A 17 -7.02 18.52 -5.26
N SER A 18 -5.71 18.62 -5.35
CA SER A 18 -4.84 17.48 -5.44
C SER A 18 -5.35 16.57 -4.35
N CYS A 19 -6.06 15.50 -4.72
CA CYS A 19 -6.39 14.43 -3.82
C CYS A 19 -5.07 14.05 -3.18
N THR A 20 -4.86 14.53 -1.97
CA THR A 20 -3.54 14.57 -1.36
C THR A 20 -3.09 13.14 -1.13
N THR A 21 -2.22 12.69 -2.01
CA THR A 21 -1.47 11.44 -1.90
C THR A 21 -0.45 11.51 -0.74
N ARG A 22 -0.60 12.50 0.14
CA ARG A 22 0.28 12.67 1.31
C ARG A 22 0.12 11.48 2.25
N PRO A 23 1.23 10.99 2.79
CA PRO A 23 1.20 10.04 3.89
C PRO A 23 0.32 10.54 5.05
N PRO A 24 -0.24 9.65 5.87
CA PRO A 24 -1.01 10.05 7.05
C PRO A 24 -0.11 10.78 8.06
N GLU A 25 -0.69 11.73 8.79
CA GLU A 25 0.05 12.51 9.79
C GLU A 25 0.63 11.64 10.91
N ASN A 26 -0.11 10.61 11.31
CA ASN A 26 0.37 9.65 12.31
C ASN A 26 0.39 8.22 11.73
N PRO A 27 1.47 7.83 11.04
CA PRO A 27 1.59 6.52 10.39
C PRO A 27 1.69 5.36 11.39
N ASP A 28 1.89 5.63 12.66
CA ASP A 28 2.02 4.64 13.72
C ASP A 28 0.70 4.30 14.44
N ASN A 29 -0.39 4.98 14.08
CA ASN A 29 -1.70 4.77 14.69
C ASN A 29 -2.76 4.45 13.62
N LEU A 30 -3.14 3.16 13.52
CA LEU A 30 -4.08 2.69 12.51
C LEU A 30 -5.45 3.34 12.60
N CYS A 31 -5.94 3.61 13.80
CA CYS A 31 -7.23 4.28 13.99
C CYS A 31 -7.21 5.71 13.46
N LEU A 32 -6.11 6.45 13.72
CA LEU A 32 -5.95 7.81 13.20
C LEU A 32 -5.79 7.82 11.70
N ILE A 33 -5.02 6.88 11.14
CA ILE A 33 -4.92 6.71 9.67
C ILE A 33 -6.31 6.56 9.05
N PHE A 34 -7.14 5.67 9.58
CA PHE A 34 -8.46 5.39 9.02
C PHE A 34 -9.46 6.53 9.25
N LYS A 35 -9.31 7.29 10.34
CA LYS A 35 -10.11 8.52 10.55
C LYS A 35 -9.74 9.62 9.57
N GLU A 36 -8.44 9.82 9.31
CA GLU A 36 -7.92 10.80 8.35
C GLU A 36 -8.20 10.40 6.90
N LYS A 37 -7.93 9.13 6.56
CA LYS A 37 -8.04 8.59 5.19
C LYS A 37 -9.22 7.61 5.10
N ARG A 38 -10.44 8.10 5.21
CA ARG A 38 -11.65 7.25 5.17
C ARG A 38 -11.79 6.40 3.89
N SER A 39 -11.32 6.93 2.76
CA SER A 39 -11.27 6.16 1.50
C SER A 39 -10.34 4.95 1.61
N TRP A 40 -9.24 5.06 2.35
CA TRP A 40 -8.32 3.94 2.59
C TRP A 40 -8.97 2.87 3.46
N TYR A 41 -9.70 3.29 4.51
CA TYR A 41 -10.46 2.33 5.31
C TYR A 41 -11.46 1.54 4.46
N LYS A 42 -12.25 2.23 3.61
CA LYS A 42 -13.17 1.57 2.67
C LYS A 42 -12.43 0.59 1.74
N ALA A 43 -11.28 0.98 1.23
CA ALA A 43 -10.47 0.16 0.34
C ALA A 43 -9.94 -1.12 1.02
N VAL A 44 -9.38 -1.00 2.23
CA VAL A 44 -8.86 -2.19 2.94
C VAL A 44 -9.97 -3.13 3.39
N ILE A 45 -11.15 -2.60 3.79
CA ILE A 45 -12.30 -3.46 4.11
C ILE A 45 -12.82 -4.18 2.88
N LYS A 46 -12.81 -3.53 1.70
CA LYS A 46 -13.16 -4.18 0.43
C LYS A 46 -12.16 -5.29 0.10
N SER A 47 -10.88 -5.02 0.24
CA SER A 47 -9.81 -6.01 0.04
C SER A 47 -9.92 -7.18 1.03
N GLU A 48 -10.15 -6.90 2.32
CA GLU A 48 -10.38 -7.94 3.35
C GLU A 48 -11.57 -8.84 3.00
N LYS A 49 -12.69 -8.26 2.60
CA LYS A 49 -13.87 -9.04 2.18
C LYS A 49 -13.56 -9.99 1.04
N ARG A 50 -12.75 -9.55 0.08
CA ARG A 50 -12.39 -10.31 -1.11
C ARG A 50 -11.32 -11.38 -0.83
N TRP A 51 -10.24 -10.99 -0.17
CA TRP A 51 -9.03 -11.79 -0.03
C TRP A 51 -8.83 -12.38 1.35
N LYS A 52 -9.64 -11.97 2.33
CA LYS A 52 -9.60 -12.44 3.71
C LYS A 52 -8.28 -12.14 4.45
N ILE A 53 -7.52 -11.16 3.99
CA ILE A 53 -6.34 -10.66 4.69
C ILE A 53 -6.75 -9.48 5.57
N PRO A 54 -6.46 -9.50 6.88
CA PRO A 54 -6.92 -8.46 7.80
C PRO A 54 -6.36 -7.06 7.48
N PRO A 55 -7.11 -5.97 7.78
CA PRO A 55 -6.71 -4.59 7.54
C PRO A 55 -5.33 -4.24 8.12
N TYR A 56 -5.04 -4.72 9.33
CA TYR A 56 -3.78 -4.44 10.01
C TYR A 56 -2.57 -5.12 9.35
N VAL A 57 -2.75 -6.27 8.68
CA VAL A 57 -1.72 -6.91 7.86
C VAL A 57 -1.48 -6.11 6.59
N LEU A 58 -2.54 -5.79 5.84
CA LEU A 58 -2.44 -4.96 4.62
C LEU A 58 -1.71 -3.64 4.89
N MET A 59 -2.11 -2.94 5.94
CA MET A 59 -1.53 -1.64 6.29
C MET A 59 -0.08 -1.74 6.78
N SER A 60 0.31 -2.85 7.41
CA SER A 60 1.70 -3.07 7.80
C SER A 60 2.61 -3.25 6.58
N PHE A 61 2.10 -3.85 5.51
CA PHE A 61 2.82 -3.99 4.23
C PHE A 61 2.96 -2.63 3.55
N VAL A 62 1.87 -1.88 3.37
CA VAL A 62 1.93 -0.54 2.77
C VAL A 62 2.91 0.36 3.51
N HIS A 63 2.90 0.30 4.85
CA HIS A 63 3.85 1.07 5.64
C HIS A 63 5.29 0.66 5.34
N GLN A 64 5.59 -0.63 5.29
CA GLN A 64 6.94 -1.13 5.06
C GLN A 64 7.43 -0.83 3.64
N GLU A 65 6.56 -0.97 2.64
CA GLU A 65 6.92 -0.83 1.23
C GLU A 65 7.13 0.63 0.81
N SER A 66 6.31 1.53 1.30
CA SER A 66 6.28 2.90 0.78
C SER A 66 6.21 3.99 1.83
N SER A 67 6.08 3.65 3.12
CA SER A 67 5.70 4.62 4.16
C SER A 67 4.48 5.44 3.76
N PHE A 68 3.52 4.80 3.11
CA PHE A 68 2.30 5.41 2.58
C PHE A 68 2.50 6.45 1.47
N GLN A 69 3.61 6.42 0.75
CA GLN A 69 3.88 7.31 -0.38
C GLN A 69 3.38 6.70 -1.70
N ALA A 70 2.52 7.43 -2.40
CA ALA A 70 1.92 6.99 -3.67
C ALA A 70 2.93 6.83 -4.81
N ASP A 71 3.98 7.61 -4.79
CA ASP A 71 4.99 7.68 -5.84
C ASP A 71 6.35 7.09 -5.42
N ALA A 72 6.35 6.34 -4.29
CA ALA A 72 7.56 5.66 -3.82
C ALA A 72 8.19 4.81 -4.93
N LYS A 73 9.49 4.91 -5.03
CA LYS A 73 10.33 4.18 -6.01
C LYS A 73 11.67 3.87 -5.37
N PRO A 74 12.32 2.76 -5.74
CA PRO A 74 13.69 2.50 -5.34
C PRO A 74 14.61 3.65 -5.77
N ASP A 75 15.63 3.91 -4.98
CA ASP A 75 16.66 4.88 -5.33
C ASP A 75 17.34 4.49 -6.65
N ARG A 76 17.81 5.51 -7.38
CA ARG A 76 18.61 5.27 -8.58
C ARG A 76 20.03 4.91 -8.16
N GLU A 77 20.58 3.91 -8.81
CA GLU A 77 22.03 3.71 -8.75
C GLU A 77 22.74 4.96 -9.31
N LYS A 78 23.91 5.27 -8.76
CA LYS A 78 24.67 6.43 -9.18
C LYS A 78 25.97 5.99 -9.82
N ILE A 79 26.26 6.53 -11.01
CA ILE A 79 27.59 6.43 -11.63
C ILE A 79 28.44 7.55 -11.03
N LEU A 80 29.71 7.24 -10.74
CA LEU A 80 30.68 8.14 -10.11
C LEU A 80 30.18 8.76 -8.78
N GLY A 81 29.22 8.08 -8.11
CA GLY A 81 28.70 8.51 -6.82
C GLY A 81 27.68 9.66 -6.86
N PHE A 82 27.51 10.36 -7.99
CA PHE A 82 26.60 11.51 -8.08
C PHE A 82 25.68 11.56 -9.29
N ILE A 83 25.98 10.87 -10.39
CA ILE A 83 25.14 10.87 -11.60
C ILE A 83 24.05 9.79 -11.45
N PRO A 84 22.74 10.15 -11.37
CA PRO A 84 21.67 9.17 -11.33
C PRO A 84 21.63 8.34 -12.62
N TRP A 85 21.72 7.01 -12.48
CA TRP A 85 21.76 6.09 -13.62
C TRP A 85 20.43 5.36 -13.76
N PHE A 86 20.39 4.09 -13.45
CA PHE A 86 19.17 3.28 -13.57
C PHE A 86 18.57 2.93 -12.21
N ARG A 87 17.34 2.41 -12.21
CA ARG A 87 16.72 1.86 -11.01
C ARG A 87 16.93 0.36 -10.97
N PRO A 88 17.34 -0.20 -9.83
CA PRO A 88 17.61 -1.64 -9.71
C PRO A 88 16.35 -2.50 -9.81
N SER A 89 15.17 -1.88 -9.75
CA SER A 89 13.88 -2.56 -9.71
C SER A 89 12.78 -1.74 -10.38
N SER A 90 11.77 -2.42 -10.90
CA SER A 90 10.55 -1.81 -11.46
C SER A 90 9.48 -1.52 -10.40
N ALA A 91 9.80 -1.68 -9.11
CA ALA A 91 8.91 -1.42 -7.99
C ALA A 91 8.41 0.03 -7.97
N VAL A 92 7.11 0.23 -7.74
CA VAL A 92 6.48 1.56 -7.71
C VAL A 92 5.28 1.58 -6.77
N GLY A 93 5.06 2.73 -6.14
CA GLY A 93 3.82 3.07 -5.46
C GLY A 93 3.66 2.44 -4.09
N TYR A 94 2.44 2.41 -3.61
CA TYR A 94 2.13 1.97 -2.25
C TYR A 94 2.58 0.54 -1.93
N SER A 95 2.45 -0.37 -2.88
CA SER A 95 2.76 -1.79 -2.71
C SER A 95 4.16 -2.18 -3.16
N GLN A 96 4.92 -1.29 -3.79
CA GLN A 96 6.22 -1.59 -4.41
C GLN A 96 6.19 -2.83 -5.31
N ALA A 97 5.02 -3.11 -5.93
CA ALA A 97 4.85 -4.23 -6.84
C ALA A 97 5.76 -4.10 -8.05
N LEU A 98 6.40 -5.21 -8.44
CA LEU A 98 7.14 -5.31 -9.69
C LEU A 98 6.18 -5.29 -10.88
N THR A 99 6.63 -4.78 -12.02
CA THR A 99 5.78 -4.67 -13.22
C THR A 99 5.15 -6.01 -13.60
N LYS A 100 5.95 -7.09 -13.67
CA LYS A 100 5.42 -8.41 -14.04
C LYS A 100 4.33 -8.88 -13.07
N THR A 101 4.58 -8.83 -11.77
CA THR A 101 3.61 -9.29 -10.76
C THR A 101 2.34 -8.44 -10.77
N TRP A 102 2.47 -7.14 -11.10
CA TRP A 102 1.32 -6.26 -11.26
C TRP A 102 0.47 -6.61 -12.49
N GLU A 103 1.08 -6.95 -13.61
CA GLU A 103 0.33 -7.42 -14.78
C GLU A 103 -0.35 -8.77 -14.49
N ASP A 104 0.35 -9.72 -13.85
CA ASP A 104 -0.25 -10.99 -13.42
C ASP A 104 -1.51 -10.74 -12.54
N TYR A 105 -1.45 -9.76 -11.61
CA TYR A 105 -2.61 -9.37 -10.81
C TYR A 105 -3.76 -8.82 -11.65
N LYS A 106 -3.46 -7.93 -12.62
CA LYS A 106 -4.48 -7.36 -13.49
C LYS A 106 -5.19 -8.43 -14.32
N ASP A 107 -4.41 -9.36 -14.86
CA ASP A 107 -4.91 -10.45 -15.69
C ASP A 107 -5.79 -11.41 -14.88
N GLU A 108 -5.32 -11.84 -13.68
CA GLU A 108 -6.06 -12.78 -12.84
C GLU A 108 -7.33 -12.17 -12.22
N THR A 109 -7.34 -10.87 -11.98
CA THR A 109 -8.47 -10.18 -11.30
C THR A 109 -9.43 -9.46 -12.22
N GLY A 110 -9.04 -9.28 -13.49
CA GLY A 110 -9.77 -8.45 -14.46
C GLY A 110 -9.66 -6.95 -14.20
N ASN A 111 -8.83 -6.51 -13.25
CA ASN A 111 -8.68 -5.09 -12.92
C ASN A 111 -7.68 -4.38 -13.84
N THR A 112 -7.99 -4.34 -15.13
CA THR A 112 -7.09 -3.84 -16.18
C THR A 112 -6.67 -2.37 -16.01
N ARG A 113 -7.48 -1.56 -15.30
CA ARG A 113 -7.21 -0.14 -15.07
C ARG A 113 -6.48 0.14 -13.76
N ALA A 114 -6.10 -0.88 -13.01
CA ALA A 114 -5.43 -0.72 -11.73
C ALA A 114 -4.13 0.09 -11.85
N SER A 115 -3.89 0.95 -10.87
CA SER A 115 -2.70 1.80 -10.77
C SER A 115 -1.93 1.52 -9.48
N ARG A 116 -0.62 1.25 -9.58
CA ARG A 116 0.26 1.07 -8.42
C ARG A 116 0.37 2.31 -7.52
N LYS A 117 -0.05 3.48 -8.04
CA LYS A 117 -0.10 4.74 -7.29
C LYS A 117 -1.45 5.01 -6.65
N ASP A 118 -2.47 4.21 -6.96
CA ASP A 118 -3.75 4.24 -6.27
C ASP A 118 -3.72 3.34 -5.04
N PHE A 119 -4.20 3.87 -3.92
CA PHE A 119 -4.17 3.14 -2.66
C PHE A 119 -5.11 1.94 -2.66
N ALA A 120 -6.31 2.07 -3.24
CA ALA A 120 -7.30 1.00 -3.23
C ALA A 120 -6.83 -0.18 -4.10
N ASP A 121 -6.27 0.12 -5.27
CA ASP A 121 -5.69 -0.89 -6.15
C ASP A 121 -4.48 -1.59 -5.50
N SER A 122 -3.63 -0.82 -4.82
CA SER A 122 -2.46 -1.37 -4.11
C SER A 122 -2.87 -2.23 -2.91
N ALA A 123 -3.89 -1.84 -2.16
CA ALA A 123 -4.42 -2.63 -1.05
C ALA A 123 -5.08 -3.94 -1.56
N ASP A 124 -5.79 -3.89 -2.69
CA ASP A 124 -6.37 -5.07 -3.32
C ASP A 124 -5.27 -6.01 -3.84
N PHE A 125 -4.23 -5.45 -4.47
CA PHE A 125 -3.05 -6.21 -4.92
C PHE A 125 -2.33 -6.94 -3.77
N ILE A 126 -2.06 -6.25 -2.66
CA ILE A 126 -1.42 -6.87 -1.49
C ILE A 126 -2.31 -8.00 -0.95
N GLY A 127 -3.63 -7.77 -0.87
CA GLY A 127 -4.59 -8.79 -0.46
C GLY A 127 -4.58 -10.00 -1.39
N TRP A 128 -4.63 -9.78 -2.71
CA TRP A 128 -4.54 -10.83 -3.72
C TRP A 128 -3.25 -11.63 -3.59
N TYR A 129 -2.11 -10.95 -3.50
CA TYR A 129 -0.83 -11.65 -3.39
C TYR A 129 -0.73 -12.45 -2.10
N ALA A 130 -1.04 -11.83 -0.96
CA ALA A 130 -0.98 -12.49 0.35
C ALA A 130 -1.99 -13.67 0.47
N SER A 131 -3.15 -13.59 -0.20
CA SER A 131 -4.14 -14.68 -0.19
C SER A 131 -3.64 -15.97 -0.80
N LYS A 132 -2.68 -15.92 -1.72
CA LYS A 132 -2.03 -17.10 -2.30
C LYS A 132 -1.29 -17.93 -1.23
N GLY A 133 -0.82 -17.29 -0.15
CA GLY A 133 -0.19 -17.97 0.98
C GLY A 133 -1.12 -18.90 1.74
N TYR A 134 -2.43 -18.66 1.71
CA TYR A 134 -3.40 -19.55 2.33
C TYR A 134 -3.33 -20.97 1.76
N TYR A 135 -3.16 -21.10 0.46
CA TYR A 135 -3.00 -22.40 -0.21
C TYR A 135 -1.69 -23.09 0.15
N GLN A 136 -0.78 -22.39 0.79
CA GLN A 136 0.50 -22.88 1.30
C GLN A 136 0.53 -23.06 2.82
N GLY A 137 -0.66 -22.99 3.46
CA GLY A 137 -0.81 -23.20 4.88
C GLY A 137 -0.42 -22.00 5.77
N PHE A 138 -0.27 -20.79 5.21
CA PHE A 138 -0.01 -19.60 6.03
C PHE A 138 -1.26 -19.15 6.74
N GLU A 139 -1.13 -18.78 8.02
CA GLU A 139 -2.18 -18.05 8.69
C GLU A 139 -2.28 -16.62 8.13
N ARG A 140 -3.52 -16.13 8.01
CA ARG A 140 -3.79 -14.77 7.46
C ARG A 140 -3.25 -13.65 8.33
N THR A 141 -2.92 -13.94 9.58
CA THR A 141 -2.35 -13.04 10.57
C THR A 141 -0.83 -13.14 10.69
N ASP A 142 -0.22 -14.14 10.06
CA ASP A 142 1.23 -14.30 10.01
C ASP A 142 1.85 -13.34 8.98
N ALA A 143 1.86 -12.06 9.36
CA ALA A 143 2.41 -11.02 8.51
C ALA A 143 3.90 -11.23 8.20
N ARG A 144 4.64 -11.92 9.08
CA ARG A 144 6.05 -12.26 8.88
C ARG A 144 6.24 -13.21 7.69
N SER A 145 5.61 -14.36 7.71
CA SER A 145 5.75 -15.35 6.64
C SER A 145 5.17 -14.85 5.33
N LEU A 146 4.00 -14.18 5.38
CA LEU A 146 3.41 -13.51 4.22
C LEU A 146 4.35 -12.48 3.61
N TYR A 147 5.07 -11.69 4.42
CA TYR A 147 6.01 -10.69 3.93
C TYR A 147 7.28 -11.32 3.33
N LEU A 148 7.81 -12.38 3.95
CA LEU A 148 8.93 -13.13 3.38
C LEU A 148 8.57 -13.69 2.00
N ALA A 149 7.37 -14.25 1.84
CA ALA A 149 6.87 -14.74 0.55
C ALA A 149 6.61 -13.59 -0.44
N TYR A 150 6.15 -12.43 0.05
CA TYR A 150 5.96 -11.24 -0.77
C TYR A 150 7.26 -10.77 -1.43
N HIS A 151 8.34 -10.83 -0.70
CA HIS A 151 9.67 -10.41 -1.17
C HIS A 151 10.38 -11.46 -2.03
N GLU A 152 10.35 -12.74 -1.62
CA GLU A 152 11.09 -13.82 -2.28
C GLU A 152 10.29 -14.52 -3.40
N GLY A 153 8.99 -14.26 -3.48
CA GLY A 153 8.03 -15.12 -4.16
C GLY A 153 7.77 -16.40 -3.37
N TYR A 154 6.64 -17.04 -3.61
CA TYR A 154 6.26 -18.28 -2.89
C TYR A 154 7.27 -19.40 -3.10
N THR A 155 7.76 -19.61 -4.32
CA THR A 155 8.82 -20.60 -4.62
C THR A 155 10.11 -20.31 -3.86
N GLY A 156 10.51 -19.03 -3.76
CA GLY A 156 11.67 -18.62 -2.98
C GLY A 156 11.48 -18.87 -1.47
N PHE A 157 10.27 -18.61 -0.97
CA PHE A 157 9.92 -18.89 0.42
C PHE A 157 10.01 -20.39 0.74
N GLU A 158 9.44 -21.27 -0.10
CA GLU A 158 9.52 -22.73 0.04
C GLU A 158 10.96 -23.23 0.05
N ARG A 159 11.79 -22.68 -0.84
CA ARG A 159 13.24 -22.98 -0.91
C ARG A 159 14.03 -22.31 0.21
N LYS A 160 13.38 -21.51 1.07
CA LYS A 160 13.98 -20.83 2.22
C LYS A 160 15.13 -19.89 1.84
N THR A 161 15.08 -19.27 0.63
CA THR A 161 16.14 -18.38 0.13
C THR A 161 16.37 -17.18 1.05
N TYR A 162 15.32 -16.73 1.75
CA TYR A 162 15.38 -15.66 2.75
C TYR A 162 16.34 -15.95 3.91
N ARG A 163 16.65 -17.22 4.20
CA ARG A 163 17.58 -17.57 5.31
C ARG A 163 18.97 -16.98 5.13
N LYS A 164 19.40 -16.76 3.90
CA LYS A 164 20.66 -16.11 3.54
C LYS A 164 20.61 -14.59 3.64
N LYS A 165 19.41 -14.00 3.85
CA LYS A 165 19.15 -12.56 3.85
C LYS A 165 18.72 -12.11 5.26
N GLN A 166 19.67 -12.02 6.19
CA GLN A 166 19.37 -11.64 7.58
C GLN A 166 18.67 -10.28 7.68
N TRP A 167 18.97 -9.36 6.76
CA TRP A 167 18.27 -8.09 6.68
C TRP A 167 16.78 -8.25 6.37
N LEU A 168 16.41 -9.19 5.48
CA LEU A 168 15.02 -9.45 5.12
C LEU A 168 14.24 -10.07 6.28
N ILE A 169 14.88 -10.99 7.02
CA ILE A 169 14.28 -11.57 8.23
C ILE A 169 13.97 -10.46 9.23
N LYS A 170 14.91 -9.54 9.50
CA LYS A 170 14.69 -8.40 10.38
C LYS A 170 13.58 -7.47 9.88
N VAL A 171 13.43 -7.29 8.56
CA VAL A 171 12.32 -6.53 7.99
C VAL A 171 11.01 -7.23 8.26
N ALA A 172 10.91 -8.52 7.97
CA ALA A 172 9.71 -9.31 8.19
C ALA A 172 9.28 -9.32 9.67
N ASP A 173 10.24 -9.39 10.61
CA ASP A 173 9.97 -9.28 12.05
C ASP A 173 9.38 -7.90 12.40
N ARG A 174 9.88 -6.80 11.80
CA ARG A 174 9.29 -5.46 11.98
C ARG A 174 7.87 -5.36 11.40
N VAL A 175 7.62 -5.99 10.25
CA VAL A 175 6.28 -6.03 9.65
C VAL A 175 5.31 -6.76 10.58
N GLN A 176 5.71 -7.89 11.16
CA GLN A 176 4.89 -8.62 12.13
C GLN A 176 4.63 -7.77 13.39
N ALA A 177 5.66 -7.14 13.95
CA ALA A 177 5.51 -6.28 15.13
C ALA A 177 4.54 -5.12 14.85
N ARG A 178 4.63 -4.48 13.67
CA ARG A 178 3.71 -3.44 13.24
C ARG A 178 2.30 -3.96 13.05
N SER A 179 2.13 -5.10 12.40
CA SER A 179 0.83 -5.75 12.23
C SER A 179 0.16 -6.00 13.58
N THR A 180 0.90 -6.54 14.55
CA THR A 180 0.40 -6.77 15.91
C THR A 180 0.03 -5.47 16.63
N LYS A 181 0.82 -4.40 16.48
CA LYS A 181 0.50 -3.07 17.02
C LYS A 181 -0.79 -2.53 16.40
N TYR A 182 -0.90 -2.59 15.08
CA TYR A 182 -2.07 -2.14 14.35
C TYR A 182 -3.32 -2.97 14.69
N GLN A 183 -3.18 -4.27 14.90
CA GLN A 183 -4.27 -5.14 15.32
C GLN A 183 -4.89 -4.69 16.65
N LYS A 184 -4.04 -4.45 17.66
CA LYS A 184 -4.49 -3.98 18.98
C LYS A 184 -5.23 -2.64 18.88
N GLN A 185 -4.72 -1.72 18.07
CA GLN A 185 -5.35 -0.42 17.82
C GLN A 185 -6.69 -0.59 17.10
N TYR A 186 -6.72 -1.40 16.05
CA TYR A 186 -7.91 -1.63 15.23
C TYR A 186 -9.07 -2.17 16.06
N TRP A 187 -8.84 -3.15 16.92
CA TRP A 187 -9.85 -3.68 17.80
C TRP A 187 -10.47 -2.62 18.71
N GLY A 188 -9.70 -1.62 19.12
CA GLY A 188 -10.18 -0.51 19.94
C GLY A 188 -11.07 0.50 19.20
N CYS A 189 -10.99 0.58 17.86
CA CYS A 189 -11.73 1.59 17.08
C CYS A 189 -12.60 1.02 15.94
N GLU A 190 -12.58 -0.28 15.70
CA GLU A 190 -13.28 -0.93 14.58
C GLU A 190 -14.77 -0.62 14.59
N LYS A 191 -15.42 -0.67 15.76
CA LYS A 191 -16.85 -0.40 15.90
C LYS A 191 -17.20 1.01 15.43
N ASP A 192 -16.44 2.00 15.86
CA ASP A 192 -16.66 3.40 15.49
C ASP A 192 -16.40 3.66 14.01
N LEU A 193 -15.35 3.02 13.47
CA LEU A 193 -15.02 3.10 12.05
C LEU A 193 -16.12 2.49 11.18
N LYS A 194 -16.69 1.35 11.58
CA LYS A 194 -17.81 0.70 10.88
C LYS A 194 -19.08 1.57 10.91
N LEU A 195 -19.42 2.13 12.06
CA LEU A 195 -20.56 3.04 12.18
C LEU A 195 -20.42 4.26 11.25
N SER A 196 -19.21 4.80 11.14
CA SER A 196 -18.93 5.93 10.26
C SER A 196 -19.09 5.65 8.77
N LEU A 197 -19.17 4.38 8.34
CA LEU A 197 -19.44 3.99 6.96
C LEU A 197 -20.92 3.92 6.61
N ILE A 198 -21.79 3.81 7.62
CA ILE A 198 -23.23 3.64 7.45
C ILE A 198 -23.92 5.00 7.29
N HIS A 199 -23.33 6.06 7.79
CA HIS A 199 -23.90 7.42 7.82
C HIS A 199 -23.42 8.31 6.65
N ILE A 200 -22.93 7.72 5.57
CA ILE A 200 -22.57 8.39 4.31
C ILE A 200 -23.39 7.79 3.18
#